data_c86f67b3f899fc59de7462a5ced5c9ac
#
_entry.id   c86f67b3f899fc59de7462a5ced5c9ac
#
_cell.length_a   1.000
_cell.length_b   1.000
_cell.length_c   1.000
_cell.angle_alpha   90.00
_cell.angle_beta   90.00
_cell.angle_gamma   90.00
#
_symmetry.space_group_name_H-M   'P 1'
#
loop_
_entity.id
_entity.type
_entity.pdbx_description
1 polymer ?
#
loop_
_entity_poly.entity_id
_entity_poly.type
_entity_poly.pdbx_seq_one_letter_code
_entity_poly.pdbx_strand_id
1 'polypeptide(L)'
;AYDPERIKQWLLDLGFASPFNPGFAPGLRQAAYQAIHNGPAPAVPSNMTTLLHEINTLAKFRNIYTNDPNLILNGRAVFDSEEDIIMQFLCSGSGQGPYQLRTCLPYHSPYAEDFMVQILSALDMGSTVIVDLSNAPDKVVRYFAQKLCLAIFAEQEHKFKMNTLSGRYVQIYFEEAHTIFPLQDTAMTNVYARFAKEGAKFHIGIAYATQSPTTINPDLLAQTENFFIGHLS
;
A
#
# COMPACT_ATOMS: atom_id res chain seq x y z
N ALA A 1 4.44 -13.56 -3.15
CA ALA A 1 4.42 -13.92 -4.58
C ALA A 1 3.09 -13.46 -5.17
N TYR A 2 3.13 -12.70 -6.25
CA TYR A 2 1.93 -12.28 -6.96
C TYR A 2 1.36 -13.50 -7.70
N ASP A 3 0.17 -13.93 -7.28
CA ASP A 3 -0.56 -15.01 -7.94
C ASP A 3 -1.45 -14.38 -9.04
N PRO A 4 -1.21 -14.66 -10.33
CA PRO A 4 -2.01 -14.11 -11.43
C PRO A 4 -3.50 -14.45 -11.31
N GLU A 5 -3.85 -15.64 -10.83
CA GLU A 5 -5.25 -16.05 -10.67
C GLU A 5 -5.93 -15.28 -9.53
N ARG A 6 -5.21 -15.00 -8.46
CA ARG A 6 -5.73 -14.19 -7.34
C ARG A 6 -5.99 -12.74 -7.76
N ILE A 7 -5.15 -12.18 -8.62
CA ILE A 7 -5.36 -10.82 -9.13
C ILE A 7 -6.49 -10.80 -10.13
N LYS A 8 -6.58 -11.80 -10.99
CA LYS A 8 -7.72 -11.97 -11.90
C LYS A 8 -9.03 -12.07 -11.09
N GLN A 9 -9.06 -12.87 -10.03
CA GLN A 9 -10.22 -12.95 -9.16
C GLN A 9 -10.51 -11.61 -8.48
N TRP A 10 -9.52 -10.93 -8.00
CA TRP A 10 -9.68 -9.61 -7.38
C TRP A 10 -10.21 -8.54 -8.37
N LEU A 11 -9.74 -8.56 -9.62
CA LEU A 11 -10.28 -7.70 -10.68
C LEU A 11 -11.72 -8.07 -11.02
N LEU A 12 -12.07 -9.37 -11.00
CA LEU A 12 -13.45 -9.85 -11.16
C LEU A 12 -14.34 -9.35 -10.02
N ASP A 13 -13.88 -9.44 -8.79
CA ASP A 13 -14.59 -9.00 -7.58
C ASP A 13 -14.81 -7.46 -7.57
N LEU A 14 -13.92 -6.71 -8.23
CA LEU A 14 -14.06 -5.25 -8.45
C LEU A 14 -14.91 -4.89 -9.67
N GLY A 15 -15.53 -5.86 -10.35
CA GLY A 15 -16.37 -5.62 -11.53
C GLY A 15 -15.62 -5.57 -12.87
N PHE A 16 -14.27 -5.76 -12.87
CA PHE A 16 -13.47 -5.84 -14.10
C PHE A 16 -13.63 -7.17 -14.87
N ALA A 17 -14.72 -7.87 -14.68
CA ALA A 17 -14.95 -9.19 -15.31
C ALA A 17 -14.95 -9.12 -16.82
N SER A 18 -15.47 -8.03 -17.35
CA SER A 18 -15.86 -7.98 -18.74
C SER A 18 -14.73 -7.71 -19.73
N PRO A 19 -13.82 -6.72 -19.52
CA PRO A 19 -12.76 -6.43 -20.47
C PRO A 19 -11.68 -7.50 -20.53
N PHE A 20 -11.53 -8.28 -19.46
CA PHE A 20 -10.49 -9.31 -19.33
C PHE A 20 -10.96 -10.72 -19.66
N ASN A 21 -12.26 -10.88 -19.92
CA ASN A 21 -12.79 -12.12 -20.47
C ASN A 21 -12.65 -12.07 -22.00
N PRO A 22 -11.82 -12.93 -22.62
CA PRO A 22 -11.60 -12.91 -24.06
C PRO A 22 -12.87 -13.14 -24.88
N GLY A 23 -13.90 -13.74 -24.27
CA GLY A 23 -15.23 -13.91 -24.89
C GLY A 23 -16.14 -12.70 -24.77
N PHE A 24 -15.79 -11.72 -23.94
CA PHE A 24 -16.71 -10.62 -23.62
C PHE A 24 -16.72 -9.50 -24.69
N ALA A 25 -15.57 -9.00 -25.06
CA ALA A 25 -15.44 -7.91 -26.03
C ALA A 25 -14.28 -8.14 -27.01
N PRO A 26 -14.31 -9.20 -27.83
CA PRO A 26 -13.19 -9.52 -28.74
C PRO A 26 -12.93 -8.41 -29.74
N GLY A 27 -13.97 -7.68 -30.17
CA GLY A 27 -13.85 -6.53 -31.06
C GLY A 27 -13.06 -5.38 -30.43
N LEU A 28 -13.31 -5.07 -29.17
CA LEU A 28 -12.56 -4.03 -28.44
C LEU A 28 -11.08 -4.37 -28.31
N ARG A 29 -10.74 -5.60 -27.93
CA ARG A 29 -9.35 -6.05 -27.86
C ARG A 29 -8.64 -5.89 -29.20
N GLN A 30 -9.26 -6.39 -30.26
CA GLN A 30 -8.70 -6.32 -31.60
C GLN A 30 -8.48 -4.87 -32.06
N ALA A 31 -9.49 -4.01 -31.86
CA ALA A 31 -9.41 -2.59 -32.20
C ALA A 31 -8.32 -1.87 -31.40
N ALA A 32 -8.21 -2.14 -30.10
CA ALA A 32 -7.23 -1.53 -29.24
C ALA A 32 -5.79 -1.92 -29.62
N TYR A 33 -5.52 -3.20 -29.87
CA TYR A 33 -4.19 -3.64 -30.27
C TYR A 33 -3.82 -3.15 -31.66
N GLN A 34 -4.76 -3.16 -32.60
CA GLN A 34 -4.54 -2.61 -33.94
C GLN A 34 -4.22 -1.11 -33.90
N ALA A 35 -4.95 -0.34 -33.08
CA ALA A 35 -4.76 1.11 -33.00
C ALA A 35 -3.49 1.53 -32.24
N ILE A 36 -3.14 0.82 -31.17
CA ILE A 36 -2.04 1.21 -30.26
C ILE A 36 -0.71 0.56 -30.67
N HIS A 37 -0.74 -0.69 -31.16
CA HIS A 37 0.48 -1.47 -31.44
C HIS A 37 0.63 -1.83 -32.93
N ASN A 38 -0.33 -1.43 -33.76
CA ASN A 38 -0.36 -1.74 -35.21
C ASN A 38 -0.29 -3.27 -35.51
N GLY A 39 -0.96 -4.07 -34.67
CA GLY A 39 -0.94 -5.53 -34.78
C GLY A 39 -2.18 -6.21 -34.18
N PRO A 40 -2.31 -7.53 -34.37
CA PRO A 40 -3.43 -8.29 -33.82
C PRO A 40 -3.33 -8.39 -32.29
N ALA A 41 -4.49 -8.60 -31.64
CA ALA A 41 -4.52 -8.87 -30.22
C ALA A 41 -3.79 -10.19 -29.90
N PRO A 42 -2.89 -10.21 -28.92
CA PRO A 42 -2.16 -11.41 -28.53
C PRO A 42 -3.10 -12.44 -27.86
N ALA A 43 -2.53 -13.60 -27.50
CA ALA A 43 -3.23 -14.56 -26.65
C ALA A 43 -3.69 -13.91 -25.33
N VAL A 44 -4.71 -14.51 -24.72
CA VAL A 44 -5.24 -14.04 -23.43
C VAL A 44 -4.13 -13.94 -22.39
N PRO A 45 -4.09 -12.88 -21.59
CA PRO A 45 -3.09 -12.74 -20.53
C PRO A 45 -3.05 -13.96 -19.61
N SER A 46 -1.87 -14.56 -19.47
CA SER A 46 -1.62 -15.73 -18.63
C SER A 46 -0.76 -15.44 -17.39
N ASN A 47 -0.25 -14.21 -17.29
CA ASN A 47 0.57 -13.76 -16.17
C ASN A 47 0.38 -12.26 -15.95
N MET A 48 0.92 -11.73 -14.83
CA MET A 48 0.78 -10.34 -14.45
C MET A 48 1.33 -9.38 -15.52
N THR A 49 2.47 -9.69 -16.13
CA THR A 49 3.09 -8.80 -17.12
C THR A 49 2.21 -8.63 -18.35
N THR A 50 1.67 -9.74 -18.86
CA THR A 50 0.76 -9.71 -20.01
C THR A 50 -0.58 -9.06 -19.67
N LEU A 51 -1.09 -9.26 -18.44
CA LEU A 51 -2.29 -8.60 -17.95
C LEU A 51 -2.11 -7.07 -17.85
N LEU A 52 -1.01 -6.60 -17.27
CA LEU A 52 -0.71 -5.18 -17.20
C LEU A 52 -0.53 -4.54 -18.58
N HIS A 53 0.06 -5.28 -19.52
CA HIS A 53 0.17 -4.84 -20.90
C HIS A 53 -1.21 -4.68 -21.56
N GLU A 54 -2.10 -5.65 -21.36
CA GLU A 54 -3.49 -5.61 -21.83
C GLU A 54 -4.24 -4.40 -21.25
N ILE A 55 -4.22 -4.25 -19.92
CA ILE A 55 -4.87 -3.12 -19.23
C ILE A 55 -4.36 -1.79 -19.76
N ASN A 56 -3.04 -1.62 -19.88
CA ASN A 56 -2.46 -0.39 -20.43
C ASN A 56 -2.88 -0.12 -21.87
N THR A 57 -3.00 -1.16 -22.68
CA THR A 57 -3.42 -1.04 -24.08
C THR A 57 -4.86 -0.58 -24.18
N LEU A 58 -5.77 -1.23 -23.44
CA LEU A 58 -7.18 -0.89 -23.38
C LEU A 58 -7.40 0.53 -22.83
N ALA A 59 -6.68 0.88 -21.77
CA ALA A 59 -6.76 2.19 -21.16
C ALA A 59 -6.27 3.31 -22.10
N LYS A 60 -5.16 3.11 -22.82
CA LYS A 60 -4.69 4.04 -23.85
C LYS A 60 -5.70 4.18 -24.97
N PHE A 61 -6.23 3.05 -25.47
CA PHE A 61 -7.23 3.06 -26.53
C PHE A 61 -8.47 3.87 -26.11
N ARG A 62 -9.03 3.56 -24.94
CA ARG A 62 -10.18 4.28 -24.39
C ARG A 62 -9.93 5.79 -24.29
N ASN A 63 -8.77 6.21 -23.86
CA ASN A 63 -8.45 7.62 -23.66
C ASN A 63 -8.20 8.37 -24.98
N ILE A 64 -7.70 7.71 -26.00
CA ILE A 64 -7.43 8.32 -27.31
C ILE A 64 -8.71 8.28 -28.19
N TYR A 65 -9.41 7.16 -28.17
CA TYR A 65 -10.56 6.88 -29.06
C TYR A 65 -11.89 6.86 -28.30
N THR A 66 -12.21 7.94 -27.60
CA THR A 66 -13.35 8.04 -26.67
C THR A 66 -14.72 7.74 -27.30
N ASN A 67 -14.86 7.88 -28.62
CA ASN A 67 -16.10 7.65 -29.36
C ASN A 67 -16.05 6.40 -30.24
N ASP A 68 -15.09 5.50 -30.03
CA ASP A 68 -14.98 4.28 -30.85
C ASP A 68 -16.19 3.36 -30.59
N PRO A 69 -16.84 2.82 -31.64
CA PRO A 69 -18.02 1.97 -31.48
C PRO A 69 -17.75 0.67 -30.71
N ASN A 70 -16.51 0.20 -30.65
CA ASN A 70 -16.12 -0.97 -29.86
C ASN A 70 -16.13 -0.70 -28.35
N LEU A 71 -16.21 0.56 -27.90
CA LEU A 71 -16.42 0.92 -26.51
C LEU A 71 -17.88 0.77 -26.05
N ILE A 72 -18.77 0.41 -26.97
CA ILE A 72 -20.20 0.16 -26.69
C ILE A 72 -20.50 -1.30 -27.06
N LEU A 73 -21.03 -2.06 -26.11
CA LEU A 73 -21.47 -3.43 -26.31
C LEU A 73 -22.95 -3.55 -25.93
N ASN A 74 -23.77 -4.04 -26.85
CA ASN A 74 -25.24 -4.19 -26.64
C ASN A 74 -25.93 -2.89 -26.15
N GLY A 75 -25.47 -1.75 -26.64
CA GLY A 75 -26.02 -0.43 -26.29
C GLY A 75 -25.58 0.12 -24.92
N ARG A 76 -24.63 -0.52 -24.28
CA ARG A 76 -24.04 -0.06 -23.01
C ARG A 76 -22.54 0.18 -23.17
N ALA A 77 -22.01 1.13 -22.41
CA ALA A 77 -20.57 1.32 -22.33
C ALA A 77 -19.90 0.06 -21.81
N VAL A 78 -18.76 -0.32 -22.41
CA VAL A 78 -17.95 -1.48 -21.97
C VAL A 78 -17.31 -1.20 -20.60
N PHE A 79 -16.92 0.04 -20.38
CA PHE A 79 -16.42 0.52 -19.08
C PHE A 79 -17.52 1.35 -18.42
N ASP A 80 -17.87 1.02 -17.18
CA ASP A 80 -18.77 1.85 -16.39
C ASP A 80 -18.05 3.11 -15.85
N SER A 81 -18.74 3.94 -15.07
CA SER A 81 -18.17 5.19 -14.56
C SER A 81 -17.03 4.99 -13.57
N GLU A 82 -17.01 3.89 -12.81
CA GLU A 82 -15.95 3.58 -11.85
C GLU A 82 -14.74 3.01 -12.57
N GLU A 83 -14.95 2.07 -13.49
CA GLU A 83 -13.92 1.52 -14.37
C GLU A 83 -13.25 2.61 -15.22
N ASP A 84 -14.01 3.57 -15.70
CA ASP A 84 -13.50 4.72 -16.44
C ASP A 84 -12.50 5.56 -15.63
N ILE A 85 -12.79 5.80 -14.36
CA ILE A 85 -11.88 6.53 -13.45
C ILE A 85 -10.57 5.74 -13.30
N ILE A 86 -10.64 4.44 -13.13
CA ILE A 86 -9.46 3.57 -13.02
C ILE A 86 -8.66 3.56 -14.33
N MET A 87 -9.33 3.47 -15.46
CA MET A 87 -8.68 3.50 -16.76
C MET A 87 -7.98 4.85 -17.03
N GLN A 88 -8.58 5.96 -16.64
CA GLN A 88 -7.94 7.28 -16.68
C GLN A 88 -6.73 7.35 -15.76
N PHE A 89 -6.84 6.83 -14.54
CA PHE A 89 -5.73 6.77 -13.58
C PHE A 89 -4.54 5.97 -14.13
N LEU A 90 -4.77 4.82 -14.75
CA LEU A 90 -3.72 3.98 -15.33
C LEU A 90 -3.00 4.64 -16.51
N CYS A 91 -3.67 5.51 -17.25
CA CYS A 91 -3.14 6.16 -18.45
C CYS A 91 -2.68 7.60 -18.26
N SER A 92 -2.78 8.15 -17.07
CA SER A 92 -2.38 9.55 -16.85
C SER A 92 -0.88 9.74 -17.12
N GLY A 93 -0.55 10.31 -18.27
CA GLY A 93 0.82 10.68 -18.64
C GLY A 93 1.34 11.94 -17.95
N SER A 94 0.51 12.62 -17.14
CA SER A 94 0.75 13.96 -16.60
C SER A 94 0.88 13.99 -15.08
N GLY A 95 1.79 13.19 -14.51
CA GLY A 95 2.15 13.31 -13.08
C GLY A 95 1.12 12.79 -12.06
N GLN A 96 -0.01 12.28 -12.51
CA GLN A 96 -1.01 11.59 -11.69
C GLN A 96 -1.04 10.10 -12.04
N GLY A 97 -1.48 9.26 -11.10
CA GLY A 97 -1.58 7.81 -11.33
C GLY A 97 -0.30 7.02 -11.01
N PRO A 98 -0.13 5.82 -11.59
CA PRO A 98 0.97 4.90 -11.25
C PRO A 98 2.37 5.51 -11.45
N TYR A 99 2.50 6.54 -12.30
CA TYR A 99 3.77 7.24 -12.51
C TYR A 99 4.33 7.85 -11.21
N GLN A 100 3.48 8.27 -10.29
CA GLN A 100 3.91 8.78 -8.98
C GLN A 100 4.61 7.72 -8.12
N LEU A 101 4.32 6.44 -8.35
CA LEU A 101 4.98 5.32 -7.68
C LEU A 101 6.41 5.06 -8.19
N ARG A 102 6.83 5.72 -9.27
CA ARG A 102 8.17 5.54 -9.84
C ARG A 102 9.29 5.86 -8.84
N THR A 103 9.05 6.81 -7.95
CA THR A 103 9.99 7.14 -6.87
C THR A 103 10.13 6.02 -5.84
N CYS A 104 9.15 5.12 -5.76
CA CYS A 104 9.16 3.97 -4.86
C CYS A 104 9.80 2.72 -5.51
N LEU A 105 10.01 2.70 -6.84
CA LEU A 105 10.57 1.55 -7.55
C LEU A 105 11.93 1.08 -7.01
N PRO A 106 12.87 1.96 -6.59
CA PRO A 106 14.14 1.52 -6.00
C PRO A 106 13.97 0.73 -4.70
N TYR A 107 12.83 0.88 -4.03
CA TYR A 107 12.50 0.22 -2.75
C TYR A 107 11.58 -0.99 -2.93
N HIS A 108 11.25 -1.34 -4.18
CA HIS A 108 10.37 -2.46 -4.51
C HIS A 108 11.18 -3.61 -5.11
N SER A 109 11.04 -4.79 -4.55
CA SER A 109 11.55 -6.02 -5.15
C SER A 109 10.40 -7.00 -5.38
N PRO A 110 10.20 -7.50 -6.62
CA PRO A 110 9.17 -8.49 -6.90
C PRO A 110 9.47 -9.86 -6.26
N TYR A 111 10.71 -10.05 -5.78
CA TYR A 111 11.16 -11.27 -5.13
C TYR A 111 11.26 -11.14 -3.61
N ALA A 112 10.95 -9.97 -3.05
CA ALA A 112 10.93 -9.77 -1.61
C ALA A 112 9.74 -10.54 -1.01
N GLU A 113 10.02 -11.26 0.05
CA GLU A 113 8.97 -11.82 0.90
C GLU A 113 8.25 -10.69 1.66
N ASP A 114 7.05 -10.98 2.18
CA ASP A 114 6.34 -10.03 3.02
C ASP A 114 7.09 -9.84 4.34
N PHE A 115 7.85 -8.75 4.43
CA PHE A 115 8.66 -8.44 5.60
C PHE A 115 7.82 -8.25 6.87
N MET A 116 6.52 -7.90 6.75
CA MET A 116 5.63 -7.80 7.92
C MET A 116 5.45 -9.17 8.59
N VAL A 117 5.25 -10.21 7.78
CA VAL A 117 5.12 -11.59 8.29
C VAL A 117 6.43 -12.03 8.96
N GLN A 118 7.57 -11.71 8.37
CA GLN A 118 8.88 -12.04 8.95
C GLN A 118 9.11 -11.32 10.29
N ILE A 119 8.79 -10.02 10.37
CA ILE A 119 8.93 -9.25 11.61
C ILE A 119 8.00 -9.79 12.71
N LEU A 120 6.73 -10.01 12.41
CA LEU A 120 5.78 -10.53 13.40
C LEU A 120 6.21 -11.90 13.90
N SER A 121 6.67 -12.78 13.02
CA SER A 121 7.21 -14.09 13.40
C SER A 121 8.45 -13.99 14.30
N ALA A 122 9.38 -13.07 13.97
CA ALA A 122 10.56 -12.85 14.79
C ALA A 122 10.22 -12.30 16.17
N LEU A 123 9.25 -11.37 16.26
CA LEU A 123 8.75 -10.85 17.55
C LEU A 123 8.09 -11.96 18.38
N ASP A 124 7.36 -12.87 17.76
CA ASP A 124 6.75 -14.02 18.43
C ASP A 124 7.78 -14.99 18.99
N MET A 125 8.91 -15.12 18.33
CA MET A 125 10.06 -15.87 18.84
C MET A 125 10.82 -15.15 19.94
N GLY A 126 10.46 -13.89 20.24
CA GLY A 126 11.15 -13.06 21.23
C GLY A 126 12.45 -12.44 20.73
N SER A 127 12.61 -12.34 19.41
CA SER A 127 13.80 -11.76 18.79
C SER A 127 13.74 -10.23 18.79
N THR A 128 14.91 -9.58 18.83
CA THR A 128 15.04 -8.15 18.55
C THR A 128 15.13 -7.96 17.05
N VAL A 129 14.30 -7.05 16.52
CA VAL A 129 14.26 -6.71 15.10
C VAL A 129 14.71 -5.27 14.92
N ILE A 130 15.62 -5.02 14.01
CA ILE A 130 16.07 -3.69 13.62
C ILE A 130 15.58 -3.44 12.19
N VAL A 131 14.78 -2.37 12.02
CA VAL A 131 14.28 -1.94 10.72
C VAL A 131 14.99 -0.66 10.33
N ASP A 132 15.90 -0.76 9.38
CA ASP A 132 16.65 0.39 8.86
C ASP A 132 15.96 0.94 7.60
N LEU A 133 15.43 2.15 7.72
CA LEU A 133 14.78 2.90 6.65
C LEU A 133 15.52 4.20 6.31
N SER A 134 16.76 4.37 6.78
CA SER A 134 17.54 5.61 6.69
C SER A 134 17.77 6.12 5.26
N ASN A 135 17.75 5.22 4.27
CA ASN A 135 17.94 5.57 2.86
C ASN A 135 16.62 5.86 2.11
N ALA A 136 15.48 5.79 2.79
CA ALA A 136 14.19 6.02 2.17
C ALA A 136 13.71 7.48 2.37
N PRO A 137 12.95 8.05 1.42
CA PRO A 137 12.30 9.34 1.61
C PRO A 137 11.36 9.33 2.82
N ASP A 138 11.22 10.45 3.53
CA ASP A 138 10.41 10.58 4.76
C ASP A 138 8.98 10.02 4.62
N LYS A 139 8.33 10.24 3.47
CA LYS A 139 6.99 9.68 3.20
C LYS A 139 6.96 8.16 3.22
N VAL A 140 8.03 7.54 2.72
CA VAL A 140 8.17 6.07 2.69
C VAL A 140 8.47 5.56 4.09
N VAL A 141 9.37 6.21 4.82
CA VAL A 141 9.67 5.90 6.23
C VAL A 141 8.40 5.92 7.06
N ARG A 142 7.63 7.01 6.99
CA ARG A 142 6.37 7.17 7.71
C ARG A 142 5.35 6.11 7.33
N TYR A 143 5.20 5.81 6.05
CA TYR A 143 4.27 4.78 5.58
C TYR A 143 4.61 3.40 6.16
N PHE A 144 5.87 2.99 6.10
CA PHE A 144 6.30 1.69 6.61
C PHE A 144 6.24 1.62 8.13
N ALA A 145 6.66 2.68 8.84
CA ALA A 145 6.54 2.76 10.29
C ALA A 145 5.08 2.62 10.74
N GLN A 146 4.16 3.34 10.09
CA GLN A 146 2.73 3.24 10.37
C GLN A 146 2.18 1.85 10.10
N LYS A 147 2.50 1.25 8.95
CA LYS A 147 2.06 -0.09 8.57
C LYS A 147 2.54 -1.15 9.56
N LEU A 148 3.80 -1.07 9.95
CA LEU A 148 4.38 -1.99 10.93
C LEU A 148 3.72 -1.86 12.29
N CYS A 149 3.52 -0.63 12.77
CA CYS A 149 2.82 -0.38 14.03
C CYS A 149 1.39 -0.91 14.00
N LEU A 150 0.64 -0.69 12.92
CA LEU A 150 -0.71 -1.24 12.75
C LEU A 150 -0.71 -2.77 12.80
N ALA A 151 0.25 -3.41 12.12
CA ALA A 151 0.35 -4.87 12.10
C ALA A 151 0.67 -5.44 13.50
N ILE A 152 1.63 -4.84 14.22
CA ILE A 152 1.98 -5.23 15.60
C ILE A 152 0.76 -5.05 16.52
N PHE A 153 0.06 -3.92 16.40
CA PHE A 153 -1.11 -3.66 17.23
C PHE A 153 -2.23 -4.69 16.98
N ALA A 154 -2.54 -4.95 15.70
CA ALA A 154 -3.56 -5.91 15.32
C ALA A 154 -3.23 -7.33 15.81
N GLU A 155 -1.96 -7.74 15.70
CA GLU A 155 -1.50 -9.04 16.18
C GLU A 155 -1.62 -9.16 17.70
N GLN A 156 -1.17 -8.17 18.46
CA GLN A 156 -1.27 -8.16 19.92
C GLN A 156 -2.73 -8.07 20.40
N GLU A 157 -3.56 -7.28 19.74
CA GLU A 157 -5.00 -7.22 19.99
C GLU A 157 -5.68 -8.57 19.74
N HIS A 158 -5.30 -9.25 18.65
CA HIS A 158 -5.78 -10.60 18.33
C HIS A 158 -5.40 -11.60 19.44
N LYS A 159 -4.12 -11.62 19.85
CA LYS A 159 -3.64 -12.46 20.95
C LYS A 159 -4.35 -12.18 22.28
N PHE A 160 -4.64 -10.91 22.55
CA PHE A 160 -5.42 -10.53 23.74
C PHE A 160 -6.83 -11.12 23.69
N LYS A 161 -7.53 -10.99 22.55
CA LYS A 161 -8.89 -11.56 22.37
C LYS A 161 -8.92 -13.08 22.49
N MET A 162 -7.85 -13.75 22.00
CA MET A 162 -7.71 -15.20 22.09
C MET A 162 -7.13 -15.68 23.43
N ASN A 163 -6.83 -14.78 24.35
CA ASN A 163 -6.17 -15.07 25.63
C ASN A 163 -4.82 -15.78 25.47
N THR A 164 -4.07 -15.41 24.44
CA THR A 164 -2.76 -16.00 24.09
C THR A 164 -1.59 -15.00 24.18
N LEU A 165 -1.82 -13.83 24.81
CA LEU A 165 -0.79 -12.78 24.96
C LEU A 165 0.47 -13.26 25.67
N SER A 166 0.40 -14.31 26.51
CA SER A 166 1.49 -14.77 27.35
C SER A 166 2.19 -13.62 28.13
N GLY A 167 3.25 -13.86 28.83
CA GLY A 167 4.01 -12.81 29.54
C GLY A 167 4.97 -12.00 28.66
N ARG A 168 4.82 -12.01 27.36
CA ARG A 168 5.72 -11.32 26.42
C ARG A 168 5.23 -9.93 26.11
N TYR A 169 6.16 -8.96 26.09
CA TYR A 169 5.93 -7.57 25.73
C TYR A 169 6.66 -7.26 24.44
N VAL A 170 6.05 -6.43 23.59
CA VAL A 170 6.71 -5.83 22.43
C VAL A 170 7.07 -4.40 22.78
N GLN A 171 8.35 -4.10 22.82
CA GLN A 171 8.84 -2.74 23.02
C GLN A 171 9.29 -2.18 21.68
N ILE A 172 8.73 -1.04 21.26
CA ILE A 172 9.05 -0.36 20.02
C ILE A 172 9.91 0.86 20.35
N TYR A 173 11.03 0.99 19.68
CA TYR A 173 11.92 2.16 19.79
C TYR A 173 11.91 2.91 18.46
N PHE A 174 11.70 4.22 18.54
CA PHE A 174 11.78 5.11 17.37
C PHE A 174 12.97 6.06 17.56
N GLU A 175 13.92 5.97 16.64
CA GLU A 175 15.00 6.94 16.51
C GLU A 175 14.55 8.10 15.63
N GLU A 176 15.06 9.32 15.90
CA GLU A 176 14.69 10.55 15.19
C GLU A 176 13.16 10.74 15.06
N ALA A 177 12.48 10.58 16.17
CA ALA A 177 11.01 10.50 16.25
C ALA A 177 10.30 11.70 15.59
N HIS A 178 10.95 12.86 15.50
CA HIS A 178 10.41 14.03 14.82
C HIS A 178 10.17 13.83 13.32
N THR A 179 10.85 12.87 12.69
CA THR A 179 10.62 12.53 11.28
C THR A 179 9.36 11.66 11.10
N ILE A 180 9.02 10.88 12.13
CA ILE A 180 7.91 9.94 12.12
C ILE A 180 6.63 10.58 12.65
N PHE A 181 6.74 11.47 13.64
CA PHE A 181 5.62 12.11 14.35
C PHE A 181 5.59 13.65 14.19
N PRO A 182 5.46 14.18 12.96
CA PRO A 182 5.50 15.62 12.74
C PRO A 182 4.24 16.31 13.31
N LEU A 183 4.38 17.60 13.69
CA LEU A 183 3.33 18.45 14.27
C LEU A 183 2.01 18.47 13.49
N GLN A 184 2.06 18.40 12.16
CA GLN A 184 0.92 18.69 11.28
C GLN A 184 0.23 17.46 10.72
N ASP A 185 0.67 16.25 11.03
CA ASP A 185 0.11 15.02 10.44
C ASP A 185 -0.98 14.42 11.34
N THR A 186 -2.22 14.81 11.08
CA THR A 186 -3.40 14.34 11.82
C THR A 186 -3.77 12.88 11.52
N ALA A 187 -3.40 12.36 10.35
CA ALA A 187 -3.73 10.99 9.94
C ALA A 187 -2.86 9.93 10.64
N MET A 188 -1.61 10.27 10.94
CA MET A 188 -0.68 9.36 11.64
C MET A 188 -0.86 9.34 13.15
N THR A 189 -1.41 10.40 13.74
CA THR A 189 -1.63 10.54 15.17
C THR A 189 -2.52 9.43 15.76
N ASN A 190 -3.47 8.93 14.99
CA ASN A 190 -4.43 7.95 15.48
C ASN A 190 -3.81 6.61 15.91
N VAL A 191 -2.79 6.11 15.18
CA VAL A 191 -2.14 4.82 15.54
C VAL A 191 -1.29 4.99 16.78
N TYR A 192 -0.47 6.03 16.81
CA TYR A 192 0.47 6.27 17.91
C TYR A 192 -0.25 6.73 19.16
N ALA A 193 -1.31 7.51 19.04
CA ALA A 193 -2.19 7.86 20.14
C ALA A 193 -2.89 6.61 20.74
N ARG A 194 -3.28 5.65 19.90
CA ARG A 194 -3.80 4.36 20.37
C ARG A 194 -2.72 3.55 21.10
N PHE A 195 -1.50 3.51 20.61
CA PHE A 195 -0.39 2.86 21.31
C PHE A 195 -0.20 3.46 22.71
N ALA A 196 -0.17 4.78 22.80
CA ALA A 196 0.02 5.45 24.09
C ALA A 196 -1.15 5.22 25.06
N LYS A 197 -2.40 5.15 24.56
CA LYS A 197 -3.60 4.95 25.41
C LYS A 197 -3.90 3.49 25.73
N GLU A 198 -3.68 2.59 24.79
CA GLU A 198 -4.14 1.21 24.85
C GLU A 198 -2.99 0.20 24.83
N GLY A 199 -1.76 0.62 24.50
CA GLY A 199 -0.62 -0.27 24.30
C GLY A 199 -0.33 -1.16 25.50
N ALA A 200 -0.35 -0.60 26.70
CA ALA A 200 -0.09 -1.36 27.93
C ALA A 200 -1.05 -2.55 28.09
N LYS A 201 -2.32 -2.39 27.71
CA LYS A 201 -3.33 -3.46 27.73
C LYS A 201 -2.97 -4.62 26.81
N PHE A 202 -2.32 -4.32 25.70
CA PHE A 202 -1.92 -5.28 24.68
C PHE A 202 -0.45 -5.67 24.77
N HIS A 203 0.20 -5.37 25.90
CA HIS A 203 1.64 -5.62 26.11
C HIS A 203 2.53 -4.94 25.09
N ILE A 204 2.19 -3.71 24.70
CA ILE A 204 3.00 -2.89 23.79
C ILE A 204 3.50 -1.67 24.56
N GLY A 205 4.83 -1.47 24.54
CA GLY A 205 5.49 -0.26 25.02
C GLY A 205 6.08 0.54 23.87
N ILE A 206 6.16 1.86 24.04
CA ILE A 206 6.83 2.76 23.10
C ILE A 206 7.92 3.53 23.83
N ALA A 207 9.09 3.61 23.20
CA ALA A 207 10.12 4.59 23.53
C ALA A 207 10.53 5.33 22.26
N TYR A 208 10.81 6.60 22.37
CA TYR A 208 11.29 7.39 21.23
C TYR A 208 12.35 8.39 21.64
N ALA A 209 13.33 8.57 20.76
CA ALA A 209 14.39 9.53 20.90
C ALA A 209 14.29 10.64 19.85
N THR A 210 14.58 11.87 20.23
CA THR A 210 14.58 13.01 19.33
C THR A 210 15.55 14.09 19.80
N GLN A 211 16.14 14.78 18.84
CA GLN A 211 16.91 16.01 19.09
C GLN A 211 16.04 17.27 18.99
N SER A 212 14.81 17.15 18.50
CA SER A 212 13.88 18.26 18.24
C SER A 212 12.51 18.03 18.91
N PRO A 213 12.43 18.12 20.24
CA PRO A 213 11.18 17.79 20.96
C PRO A 213 10.03 18.74 20.60
N THR A 214 10.32 19.98 20.20
CA THR A 214 9.30 20.97 19.82
C THR A 214 8.62 20.68 18.49
N THR A 215 9.15 19.77 17.69
CA THR A 215 8.60 19.37 16.38
C THR A 215 7.78 18.09 16.44
N ILE A 216 7.73 17.44 17.60
CA ILE A 216 6.90 16.24 17.83
C ILE A 216 5.46 16.65 18.10
N ASN A 217 4.53 15.83 17.64
CA ASN A 217 3.11 16.00 17.88
C ASN A 217 2.80 16.11 19.41
N PRO A 218 2.12 17.19 19.85
CA PRO A 218 1.82 17.43 21.26
C PRO A 218 0.98 16.31 21.91
N ASP A 219 0.09 15.67 21.18
CA ASP A 219 -0.75 14.58 21.69
C ASP A 219 0.08 13.36 22.10
N LEU A 220 1.18 13.09 21.38
CA LEU A 220 2.11 12.03 21.76
C LEU A 220 2.89 12.41 23.02
N LEU A 221 3.39 13.64 23.09
CA LEU A 221 4.09 14.14 24.27
C LEU A 221 3.19 14.11 25.52
N ALA A 222 1.91 14.49 25.38
CA ALA A 222 0.95 14.47 26.47
C ALA A 222 0.64 13.06 27.02
N GLN A 223 0.89 12.02 26.24
CA GLN A 223 0.71 10.61 26.65
C GLN A 223 2.03 9.98 27.16
N THR A 224 3.13 10.72 27.17
CA THR A 224 4.43 10.21 27.59
C THR A 224 4.55 10.28 29.12
N GLU A 225 4.73 9.13 29.74
CA GLU A 225 4.82 9.03 31.21
C GLU A 225 6.23 9.37 31.75
N ASN A 226 7.26 9.04 30.99
CA ASN A 226 8.66 9.20 31.42
C ASN A 226 9.47 9.99 30.40
N PHE A 227 10.14 11.03 30.87
CA PHE A 227 11.05 11.86 30.08
C PHE A 227 12.49 11.72 30.57
N PHE A 228 13.38 11.43 29.66
CA PHE A 228 14.82 11.44 29.87
C PHE A 228 15.43 12.58 29.05
N ILE A 229 15.89 13.62 29.72
CA ILE A 229 16.44 14.79 29.07
C ILE A 229 17.95 14.82 29.33
N GLY A 230 18.73 14.75 28.26
CA GLY A 230 20.17 14.93 28.28
C GLY A 230 20.55 16.41 28.16
N HIS A 231 21.66 16.69 27.49
CA HIS A 231 22.06 18.04 27.17
C HIS A 231 21.26 18.57 25.99
N LEU A 232 20.60 19.71 26.17
CA LEU A 232 19.97 20.47 25.10
C LEU A 232 20.90 21.64 24.77
N SER A 233 21.40 21.69 23.54
CA SER A 233 22.25 22.78 23.04
C SER A 233 21.40 23.99 22.61
#